data_923f3e98dcb7a705ee63f8c8c9a1a4bb
#
_entry.id   923f3e98dcb7a705ee63f8c8c9a1a4bb
#
_cell.length_a   1.000
_cell.length_b   1.000
_cell.length_c   1.000
_cell.angle_alpha   90.00
_cell.angle_beta   90.00
_cell.angle_gamma   90.00
#
_symmetry.space_group_name_H-M   'P 1'
#
loop_
_entity.id
_entity.type
_entity.pdbx_description
1 polymer ?
#
loop_
_entity_poly.entity_id
_entity_poly.type
_entity_poly.pdbx_seq_one_letter_code
_entity_poly.pdbx_strand_id
1 'polypeptide(L)'
;MNRRTLPLLAAPLALAVLAACGSGGGSQPKVTSSAPTDKVLHLSFLQDPGQPPDPDIYYAGQGLILTQNLYEGLLSYKLGADKPEIAPGLATAYQVSPDKATYTLTLRQGVTFHDGTPFTSAAVKTSFDRRRAVNQGPAYMVADVTSVETPSPTKVVIKLKAPNSAFLDYLASPYGPKMMSPTALAAHGSNDHAQKWLQTHDIGTGPYTLTRADIGSAYQMQAYPKWWGSAPYFQTVELPVIPDLSTQQLLLNKGQLAAIMHDLNAPAVKSYLGNNGVASYALPSFLTEQVYVNPNNGLFKDVAARKAFQQALDVPALAQEVFSGRGTPAAGNYPDKLLPAGTDHQVIGADPTALQKIATAAPASSRTVTLGYDTSQPDDQQLANIVSAKLQGLGVQAKVQGYPTSQVFGWVSSLKGAPDALFTSFWPDAAHPYTAAHILYASDGGLNYLHCSDPTITGELPAALKTGDDALYSKIGDQASATGCWTNVVYRKDFMVAQKWLKGLPEAHDISAPFSLRIAALSAS
;
A
#
# COMPACT_ATOMS: atom_id res chain seq x y z
N MET A 1 33.45 64.86 7.39
CA MET A 1 34.03 65.61 6.25
C MET A 1 34.43 64.57 5.18
N ASN A 2 34.14 64.89 3.95
CA ASN A 2 34.44 64.21 2.69
C ASN A 2 33.51 63.05 2.27
N ARG A 3 32.44 63.49 1.61
CA ARG A 3 31.66 62.70 0.63
C ARG A 3 32.47 62.55 -0.65
N ARG A 4 32.55 61.35 -1.22
CA ARG A 4 32.93 61.12 -2.61
C ARG A 4 31.79 60.45 -3.35
N THR A 5 31.19 61.21 -4.25
CA THR A 5 30.22 60.81 -5.27
C THR A 5 30.89 60.13 -6.42
N LEU A 6 30.36 58.97 -6.88
CA LEU A 6 30.70 58.36 -8.19
C LEU A 6 29.45 58.45 -9.10
N PRO A 7 29.61 58.71 -10.40
CA PRO A 7 28.53 58.96 -11.31
C PRO A 7 27.92 57.67 -11.88
N LEU A 8 26.58 57.67 -12.03
CA LEU A 8 25.81 56.70 -12.79
C LEU A 8 26.09 56.87 -14.28
N LEU A 9 26.51 55.79 -14.93
CA LEU A 9 26.47 55.63 -16.40
C LEU A 9 25.17 54.86 -16.75
N ALA A 10 24.24 55.57 -17.39
CA ALA A 10 23.06 54.99 -17.97
C ALA A 10 23.36 54.52 -19.41
N ALA A 11 23.18 53.25 -19.69
CA ALA A 11 23.16 52.70 -21.05
C ALA A 11 21.69 52.35 -21.43
N PRO A 12 21.23 52.72 -22.62
CA PRO A 12 19.88 52.37 -23.05
C PRO A 12 19.82 50.92 -23.56
N LEU A 13 18.97 50.09 -22.94
CA LEU A 13 18.60 48.78 -23.48
C LEU A 13 17.50 48.97 -24.53
N ALA A 14 17.80 48.67 -25.77
CA ALA A 14 16.83 48.60 -26.85
C ALA A 14 15.94 47.37 -26.68
N LEU A 15 14.63 47.56 -26.47
CA LEU A 15 13.61 46.52 -26.55
C LEU A 15 13.38 46.13 -28.01
N ALA A 16 13.83 44.92 -28.38
CA ALA A 16 13.35 44.25 -29.58
C ALA A 16 12.17 43.33 -29.20
N VAL A 17 10.96 43.79 -29.47
CA VAL A 17 9.74 42.96 -29.39
C VAL A 17 9.71 42.10 -30.65
N LEU A 18 10.03 40.82 -30.53
CA LEU A 18 9.72 39.81 -31.56
C LEU A 18 8.41 39.12 -31.16
N ALA A 19 7.34 39.54 -31.84
CA ALA A 19 6.08 38.80 -31.85
C ALA A 19 6.27 37.52 -32.69
N ALA A 20 6.45 36.39 -32.03
CA ALA A 20 6.33 35.07 -32.63
C ALA A 20 5.03 34.44 -32.14
N CYS A 21 3.93 34.61 -32.91
CA CYS A 21 2.78 33.73 -32.84
C CYS A 21 3.18 32.37 -33.40
N GLY A 22 3.58 31.46 -32.52
CA GLY A 22 3.78 30.06 -32.82
C GLY A 22 2.70 29.24 -32.10
N SER A 23 1.86 28.57 -32.89
CA SER A 23 0.92 27.55 -32.45
C SER A 23 1.68 26.47 -31.65
N GLY A 24 1.62 26.58 -30.33
CA GLY A 24 2.25 25.64 -29.44
C GLY A 24 1.44 24.34 -29.34
N GLY A 25 1.66 23.41 -30.26
CA GLY A 25 1.42 22.02 -29.99
C GLY A 25 2.39 21.62 -28.85
N GLY A 26 1.86 21.28 -27.68
CA GLY A 26 2.66 20.80 -26.57
C GLY A 26 3.44 19.56 -26.98
N SER A 27 4.73 19.74 -27.30
CA SER A 27 5.64 18.63 -27.57
C SER A 27 5.81 17.86 -26.26
N GLN A 28 5.35 16.62 -26.25
CA GLN A 28 5.64 15.68 -25.16
C GLN A 28 7.16 15.62 -24.93
N PRO A 29 7.63 15.59 -23.69
CA PRO A 29 9.05 15.48 -23.41
C PRO A 29 9.61 14.22 -24.06
N LYS A 30 10.63 14.39 -24.89
CA LYS A 30 11.29 13.30 -25.59
C LYS A 30 12.17 12.56 -24.57
N VAL A 31 11.68 11.44 -24.07
CA VAL A 31 12.46 10.56 -23.19
C VAL A 31 13.43 9.77 -24.05
N THR A 32 14.72 9.93 -23.81
CA THR A 32 15.77 9.13 -24.45
C THR A 32 16.69 8.60 -23.36
N SER A 33 16.62 7.29 -23.10
CA SER A 33 17.58 6.62 -22.23
C SER A 33 17.95 5.25 -22.78
N SER A 34 19.18 4.85 -22.53
CA SER A 34 19.67 3.50 -22.76
C SER A 34 19.71 2.73 -21.43
N ALA A 35 19.69 1.40 -21.53
CA ALA A 35 19.89 0.56 -20.37
C ALA A 35 21.24 0.85 -19.68
N PRO A 36 21.32 0.84 -18.34
CA PRO A 36 22.55 1.08 -17.61
C PRO A 36 23.55 -0.07 -17.85
N THR A 37 24.78 0.28 -18.23
CA THR A 37 25.86 -0.69 -18.50
C THR A 37 26.51 -1.20 -17.21
N ASP A 38 26.42 -0.45 -16.13
CA ASP A 38 26.95 -0.76 -14.78
C ASP A 38 26.02 -1.67 -13.97
N LYS A 39 24.84 -2.02 -14.51
CA LYS A 39 23.82 -2.83 -13.85
C LYS A 39 23.30 -2.24 -12.53
N VAL A 40 23.33 -0.92 -12.39
CA VAL A 40 22.71 -0.19 -11.29
C VAL A 40 21.26 0.14 -11.65
N LEU A 41 20.32 -0.19 -10.78
CA LEU A 41 18.90 0.15 -10.92
C LEU A 41 18.61 1.38 -10.05
N HIS A 42 18.32 2.51 -10.69
CA HIS A 42 17.93 3.74 -10.00
C HIS A 42 16.40 3.82 -9.90
N LEU A 43 15.89 3.63 -8.71
CA LEU A 43 14.49 3.87 -8.32
C LEU A 43 14.45 5.02 -7.32
N SER A 44 13.28 5.34 -6.77
CA SER A 44 13.17 6.34 -5.70
C SER A 44 11.97 6.07 -4.81
N PHE A 45 12.06 6.53 -3.57
CA PHE A 45 10.89 6.70 -2.71
C PHE A 45 10.30 8.11 -2.89
N LEU A 46 8.97 8.24 -2.85
CA LEU A 46 8.32 9.54 -2.76
C LEU A 46 8.40 10.08 -1.32
N GLN A 47 8.27 9.19 -0.36
CA GLN A 47 8.43 9.49 1.06
C GLN A 47 9.36 8.44 1.67
N ASP A 48 10.07 8.83 2.73
CA ASP A 48 10.83 7.85 3.50
C ASP A 48 9.89 6.74 4.02
N PRO A 49 10.30 5.47 4.00
CA PRO A 49 9.53 4.39 4.61
C PRO A 49 9.03 4.64 6.04
N GLY A 50 9.69 5.55 6.78
CA GLY A 50 9.29 5.99 8.12
C GLY A 50 9.50 4.95 9.22
N GLN A 51 9.85 3.74 8.86
CA GLN A 51 10.10 2.61 9.76
C GLN A 51 11.34 1.85 9.27
N PRO A 52 12.08 1.18 10.18
CA PRO A 52 13.25 0.40 9.80
C PRO A 52 12.87 -0.77 8.88
N PRO A 53 13.79 -1.26 8.02
CA PRO A 53 13.55 -2.41 7.15
C PRO A 53 13.56 -3.76 7.89
N ASP A 54 13.10 -3.78 9.14
CA ASP A 54 12.88 -4.95 9.97
C ASP A 54 11.47 -5.50 9.71
N PRO A 55 11.32 -6.71 9.16
CA PRO A 55 10.02 -7.25 8.76
C PRO A 55 9.05 -7.50 9.93
N ASP A 56 9.53 -7.52 11.18
CA ASP A 56 8.69 -7.67 12.37
C ASP A 56 8.20 -6.33 12.94
N ILE A 57 8.72 -5.21 12.41
CA ILE A 57 8.30 -3.85 12.76
C ILE A 57 7.63 -3.17 11.58
N TYR A 58 8.19 -3.35 10.36
CA TYR A 58 7.74 -2.64 9.18
C TYR A 58 6.27 -2.96 8.87
N TYR A 59 5.43 -1.93 8.93
CA TYR A 59 3.99 -2.04 8.70
C TYR A 59 3.44 -0.79 8.01
N ALA A 60 3.95 -0.54 6.79
CA ALA A 60 3.54 0.54 5.91
C ALA A 60 3.75 0.13 4.44
N GLY A 61 3.19 0.88 3.48
CA GLY A 61 3.22 0.47 2.08
C GLY A 61 4.56 0.68 1.40
N GLN A 62 5.10 1.88 1.44
CA GLN A 62 6.17 2.30 0.53
C GLN A 62 7.51 1.57 0.69
N GLY A 63 7.85 1.11 1.89
CA GLY A 63 9.09 0.37 2.13
C GLY A 63 9.01 -1.15 1.92
N LEU A 64 7.88 -1.68 1.49
CA LEU A 64 7.75 -3.11 1.17
C LEU A 64 8.80 -3.58 0.15
N ILE A 65 9.21 -2.72 -0.77
CA ILE A 65 10.27 -3.05 -1.73
C ILE A 65 11.60 -3.42 -1.05
N LEU A 66 11.91 -2.86 0.12
CA LEU A 66 13.08 -3.25 0.90
C LEU A 66 12.86 -4.64 1.51
N THR A 67 11.84 -4.78 2.36
CA THR A 67 11.61 -6.04 3.10
C THR A 67 11.37 -7.22 2.18
N GLN A 68 10.69 -7.05 1.05
CA GLN A 68 10.42 -8.11 0.09
C GLN A 68 11.63 -8.54 -0.75
N ASN A 69 12.65 -7.72 -0.89
CA ASN A 69 13.86 -8.07 -1.62
C ASN A 69 15.01 -8.50 -0.70
N LEU A 70 14.93 -8.16 0.61
CA LEU A 70 15.90 -8.58 1.62
C LEU A 70 15.50 -9.90 2.31
N TYR A 71 14.19 -10.15 2.47
CA TYR A 71 13.67 -11.28 3.25
C TYR A 71 12.67 -12.11 2.44
N GLU A 72 12.57 -13.39 2.77
CA GLU A 72 11.59 -14.29 2.18
C GLU A 72 10.71 -14.94 3.25
N GLY A 73 9.44 -15.18 2.89
CA GLY A 73 8.48 -15.94 3.69
C GLY A 73 8.51 -17.43 3.36
N LEU A 74 7.78 -18.22 4.13
CA LEU A 74 7.59 -19.65 3.84
C LEU A 74 6.81 -19.84 2.54
N LEU A 75 5.79 -19.01 2.31
CA LEU A 75 5.01 -18.94 1.09
C LEU A 75 5.12 -17.53 0.50
N SER A 76 4.61 -17.34 -0.70
CA SER A 76 4.47 -16.06 -1.40
C SER A 76 3.20 -16.07 -2.21
N TYR A 77 2.79 -14.92 -2.75
CA TYR A 77 1.85 -14.90 -3.86
C TYR A 77 2.61 -15.02 -5.18
N LYS A 78 1.94 -15.59 -6.19
CA LYS A 78 2.45 -15.70 -7.54
C LYS A 78 2.54 -14.32 -8.17
N LEU A 79 3.75 -13.94 -8.54
CA LEU A 79 4.01 -12.66 -9.18
C LEU A 79 3.37 -12.58 -10.58
N GLY A 80 2.95 -11.37 -10.96
CA GLY A 80 2.32 -11.11 -12.26
C GLY A 80 0.94 -11.73 -12.43
N ALA A 81 0.34 -12.26 -11.39
CA ALA A 81 -1.00 -12.85 -11.44
C ALA A 81 -2.10 -11.78 -11.36
N ASP A 82 -3.21 -12.01 -12.08
CA ASP A 82 -4.38 -11.13 -12.05
C ASP A 82 -5.25 -11.29 -10.80
N LYS A 83 -5.02 -12.34 -10.03
CA LYS A 83 -5.69 -12.67 -8.76
C LYS A 83 -4.69 -13.33 -7.82
N PRO A 84 -4.94 -13.31 -6.50
CA PRO A 84 -4.02 -13.92 -5.55
C PRO A 84 -3.98 -15.44 -5.73
N GLU A 85 -2.78 -15.98 -5.88
CA GLU A 85 -2.50 -17.40 -5.92
C GLU A 85 -1.32 -17.67 -5.00
N ILE A 86 -1.51 -18.54 -3.99
CA ILE A 86 -0.41 -18.95 -3.10
C ILE A 86 0.61 -19.76 -3.87
N ALA A 87 1.87 -19.39 -3.75
CA ALA A 87 3.01 -20.00 -4.42
C ALA A 87 4.09 -20.44 -3.40
N PRO A 88 4.93 -21.41 -3.74
CA PRO A 88 6.08 -21.79 -2.93
C PRO A 88 7.07 -20.62 -2.74
N GLY A 89 7.49 -20.43 -1.47
CA GLY A 89 8.62 -19.58 -1.09
C GLY A 89 9.77 -20.42 -0.54
N LEU A 90 10.17 -20.21 0.71
CA LEU A 90 11.13 -21.07 1.41
C LEU A 90 10.54 -22.42 1.82
N ALA A 91 9.22 -22.58 1.79
CA ALA A 91 8.57 -23.90 1.79
C ALA A 91 8.21 -24.30 0.35
N THR A 92 8.57 -25.52 -0.04
CA THR A 92 8.32 -26.07 -1.39
C THR A 92 6.97 -26.77 -1.49
N ALA A 93 6.42 -27.20 -0.34
CA ALA A 93 5.11 -27.85 -0.22
C ALA A 93 4.54 -27.65 1.19
N TYR A 94 3.22 -27.75 1.30
CA TYR A 94 2.53 -27.76 2.59
C TYR A 94 1.36 -28.74 2.60
N GLN A 95 0.96 -29.14 3.80
CA GLN A 95 -0.25 -29.91 4.07
C GLN A 95 -0.99 -29.24 5.23
N VAL A 96 -2.31 -29.16 5.12
CA VAL A 96 -3.18 -28.62 6.15
C VAL A 96 -4.03 -29.75 6.71
N SER A 97 -4.13 -29.84 8.03
CA SER A 97 -5.01 -30.83 8.67
C SER A 97 -6.49 -30.53 8.37
N PRO A 98 -7.38 -31.55 8.42
CA PRO A 98 -8.82 -31.36 8.13
C PRO A 98 -9.48 -30.29 9.00
N ASP A 99 -9.02 -30.13 10.24
CA ASP A 99 -9.51 -29.11 11.18
C ASP A 99 -8.89 -27.71 10.95
N LYS A 100 -8.02 -27.54 9.93
CA LYS A 100 -7.32 -26.28 9.61
C LYS A 100 -6.53 -25.68 10.79
N ALA A 101 -6.10 -26.49 11.75
CA ALA A 101 -5.35 -26.04 12.92
C ALA A 101 -3.89 -26.51 12.94
N THR A 102 -3.49 -27.39 12.01
CA THR A 102 -2.10 -27.87 11.89
C THR A 102 -1.61 -27.76 10.46
N TYR A 103 -0.44 -27.15 10.30
CA TYR A 103 0.22 -26.90 9.01
C TYR A 103 1.57 -27.57 9.00
N THR A 104 1.77 -28.54 8.09
CA THR A 104 3.05 -29.22 7.91
C THR A 104 3.70 -28.69 6.63
N LEU A 105 4.91 -28.14 6.73
CA LEU A 105 5.63 -27.56 5.61
C LEU A 105 6.93 -28.31 5.35
N THR A 106 7.25 -28.51 4.07
CA THR A 106 8.54 -29.02 3.58
C THR A 106 9.39 -27.85 3.14
N LEU A 107 10.58 -27.69 3.73
CA LEU A 107 11.44 -26.55 3.48
C LEU A 107 12.39 -26.78 2.31
N ARG A 108 12.72 -25.71 1.61
CA ARG A 108 13.73 -25.65 0.55
C ARG A 108 15.11 -25.93 1.14
N GLN A 109 15.89 -26.74 0.44
CA GLN A 109 17.27 -27.06 0.81
C GLN A 109 18.25 -26.16 0.05
N GLY A 110 19.47 -26.02 0.59
CA GLY A 110 20.55 -25.25 -0.04
C GLY A 110 20.40 -23.73 0.06
N VAL A 111 19.41 -23.22 0.81
CA VAL A 111 19.25 -21.78 1.06
C VAL A 111 20.22 -21.35 2.15
N THR A 112 20.83 -20.17 1.97
CA THR A 112 21.68 -19.51 2.96
C THR A 112 21.14 -18.13 3.30
N PHE A 113 21.28 -17.73 4.55
CA PHE A 113 21.09 -16.33 4.97
C PHE A 113 22.23 -15.43 4.47
N HIS A 114 22.04 -14.13 4.56
CA HIS A 114 23.03 -13.13 4.14
C HIS A 114 24.31 -13.18 4.98
N ASP A 115 24.25 -13.71 6.20
CA ASP A 115 25.42 -14.01 7.03
C ASP A 115 26.15 -15.31 6.63
N GLY A 116 25.67 -16.01 5.60
CA GLY A 116 26.21 -17.26 5.10
C GLY A 116 25.79 -18.52 5.84
N THR A 117 25.01 -18.41 6.91
CA THR A 117 24.50 -19.58 7.63
C THR A 117 23.35 -20.28 6.91
N PRO A 118 23.17 -21.61 7.07
CA PRO A 118 22.12 -22.33 6.34
C PRO A 118 20.73 -22.07 6.92
N PHE A 119 19.74 -21.95 6.02
CA PHE A 119 18.32 -21.95 6.39
C PHE A 119 17.86 -23.36 6.73
N THR A 120 17.26 -23.52 7.91
CA THR A 120 16.68 -24.80 8.39
C THR A 120 15.38 -24.52 9.16
N SER A 121 14.68 -25.57 9.58
CA SER A 121 13.48 -25.48 10.40
C SER A 121 13.68 -24.70 11.73
N ALA A 122 14.88 -24.71 12.29
CA ALA A 122 15.22 -23.92 13.48
C ALA A 122 15.02 -22.41 13.24
N ALA A 123 15.35 -21.92 12.03
CA ALA A 123 15.15 -20.53 11.67
C ALA A 123 13.66 -20.15 11.63
N VAL A 124 12.80 -21.06 11.19
CA VAL A 124 11.34 -20.83 11.21
C VAL A 124 10.86 -20.60 12.63
N LYS A 125 11.24 -21.50 13.56
CA LYS A 125 10.89 -21.36 14.97
C LYS A 125 11.40 -20.03 15.54
N THR A 126 12.66 -19.72 15.34
CA THR A 126 13.30 -18.49 15.84
C THR A 126 12.60 -17.22 15.28
N SER A 127 12.27 -17.20 14.00
CA SER A 127 11.61 -16.06 13.36
C SER A 127 10.20 -15.84 13.91
N PHE A 128 9.42 -16.91 14.09
CA PHE A 128 8.10 -16.82 14.70
C PHE A 128 8.16 -16.38 16.17
N ASP A 129 9.12 -16.91 16.94
CA ASP A 129 9.32 -16.52 18.34
C ASP A 129 9.73 -15.04 18.43
N ARG A 130 10.63 -14.55 17.54
CA ARG A 130 11.01 -13.15 17.49
C ARG A 130 9.82 -12.25 17.17
N ARG A 131 9.04 -12.56 16.15
CA ARG A 131 7.87 -11.75 15.77
C ARG A 131 6.89 -11.62 16.94
N ARG A 132 6.63 -12.69 17.67
CA ARG A 132 5.79 -12.64 18.88
C ARG A 132 6.41 -11.80 20.00
N ALA A 133 7.72 -11.88 20.18
CA ALA A 133 8.44 -11.14 21.22
C ALA A 133 8.51 -9.63 20.92
N VAL A 134 8.75 -9.26 19.65
CA VAL A 134 8.72 -7.86 19.18
C VAL A 134 7.32 -7.27 19.29
N ASN A 135 6.29 -8.06 18.96
CA ASN A 135 4.87 -7.74 19.13
C ASN A 135 4.48 -6.35 18.56
N GLN A 136 4.97 -6.04 17.37
CA GLN A 136 4.64 -4.81 16.66
C GLN A 136 4.05 -5.12 15.27
N GLY A 137 3.41 -4.12 14.63
CA GLY A 137 2.91 -4.21 13.28
C GLY A 137 2.19 -5.52 12.98
N PRO A 138 2.72 -6.35 12.08
CA PRO A 138 2.05 -7.57 11.61
C PRO A 138 2.16 -8.77 12.57
N ALA A 139 2.47 -8.58 13.87
CA ALA A 139 2.60 -9.67 14.84
C ALA A 139 1.32 -10.49 15.01
N TYR A 140 0.14 -9.90 14.77
CA TYR A 140 -1.14 -10.59 14.83
C TYR A 140 -1.22 -11.81 13.90
N MET A 141 -0.48 -11.82 12.80
CA MET A 141 -0.47 -12.94 11.83
C MET A 141 0.10 -14.25 12.44
N VAL A 142 0.82 -14.16 13.54
CA VAL A 142 1.34 -15.32 14.27
C VAL A 142 0.76 -15.46 15.69
N ALA A 143 -0.21 -14.61 16.06
CA ALA A 143 -0.80 -14.60 17.40
C ALA A 143 -1.53 -15.90 17.78
N ASP A 144 -2.07 -16.60 16.78
CA ASP A 144 -2.77 -17.88 16.97
C ASP A 144 -1.82 -19.09 17.02
N VAL A 145 -0.52 -18.91 16.74
CA VAL A 145 0.45 -20.01 16.74
C VAL A 145 0.75 -20.45 18.17
N THR A 146 0.45 -21.69 18.49
CA THR A 146 0.73 -22.30 19.81
C THR A 146 2.08 -23.00 19.84
N SER A 147 2.49 -23.62 18.72
CA SER A 147 3.80 -24.24 18.61
C SER A 147 4.34 -24.22 17.19
N VAL A 148 5.67 -24.17 17.08
CA VAL A 148 6.43 -24.42 15.86
C VAL A 148 7.39 -25.57 16.16
N GLU A 149 7.05 -26.77 15.67
CA GLU A 149 7.84 -27.99 15.86
C GLU A 149 8.78 -28.17 14.67
N THR A 150 9.99 -28.64 14.93
CA THR A 150 11.06 -28.81 13.95
C THR A 150 11.55 -30.26 13.92
N PRO A 151 10.73 -31.22 13.43
CA PRO A 151 11.05 -32.65 13.50
C PRO A 151 12.27 -33.06 12.67
N SER A 152 12.65 -32.25 11.68
CA SER A 152 13.91 -32.40 10.94
C SER A 152 14.35 -31.05 10.39
N PRO A 153 15.60 -30.87 9.93
CA PRO A 153 16.07 -29.62 9.34
C PRO A 153 15.23 -29.08 8.18
N THR A 154 14.48 -29.95 7.50
CA THR A 154 13.69 -29.62 6.31
C THR A 154 12.17 -29.74 6.52
N LYS A 155 11.72 -29.93 7.75
CA LYS A 155 10.29 -30.08 8.05
C LYS A 155 9.89 -29.24 9.25
N VAL A 156 8.79 -28.53 9.10
CA VAL A 156 8.17 -27.73 10.17
C VAL A 156 6.71 -28.12 10.32
N VAL A 157 6.25 -28.19 11.59
CA VAL A 157 4.84 -28.35 11.91
C VAL A 157 4.40 -27.16 12.76
N ILE A 158 3.48 -26.35 12.24
CA ILE A 158 2.91 -25.19 12.92
C ILE A 158 1.52 -25.55 13.41
N LYS A 159 1.26 -25.35 14.71
CA LYS A 159 -0.05 -25.59 15.32
C LYS A 159 -0.67 -24.29 15.78
N LEU A 160 -1.94 -24.12 15.50
CA LEU A 160 -2.73 -22.96 15.89
C LEU A 160 -3.65 -23.29 17.08
N LYS A 161 -4.05 -22.28 17.83
CA LYS A 161 -5.00 -22.43 18.96
C LYS A 161 -6.44 -22.75 18.50
N ALA A 162 -6.77 -22.38 17.26
CA ALA A 162 -8.07 -22.59 16.63
C ALA A 162 -7.92 -22.64 15.10
N PRO A 163 -8.90 -23.17 14.36
CA PRO A 163 -8.93 -23.08 12.90
C PRO A 163 -8.84 -21.63 12.44
N ASN A 164 -7.94 -21.38 11.47
CA ASN A 164 -7.72 -20.06 10.88
C ASN A 164 -7.59 -20.19 9.37
N SER A 165 -8.65 -19.83 8.63
CA SER A 165 -8.67 -19.94 7.16
C SER A 165 -7.69 -18.97 6.47
N ALA A 166 -7.31 -17.88 7.13
CA ALA A 166 -6.39 -16.87 6.60
C ALA A 166 -4.91 -17.25 6.80
N PHE A 167 -4.58 -18.34 7.51
CA PHE A 167 -3.19 -18.58 7.92
C PHE A 167 -2.23 -18.83 6.77
N LEU A 168 -2.65 -19.50 5.69
CA LEU A 168 -1.81 -19.66 4.49
C LEU A 168 -1.55 -18.29 3.83
N ASP A 169 -2.56 -17.42 3.80
CA ASP A 169 -2.41 -16.06 3.29
C ASP A 169 -1.48 -15.22 4.17
N TYR A 170 -1.51 -15.42 5.49
CA TYR A 170 -0.53 -14.80 6.40
C TYR A 170 0.90 -15.26 6.09
N LEU A 171 1.11 -16.54 5.77
CA LEU A 171 2.44 -17.04 5.38
C LEU A 171 2.90 -16.51 4.03
N ALA A 172 1.98 -16.17 3.12
CA ALA A 172 2.26 -15.65 1.78
C ALA A 172 2.35 -14.12 1.73
N SER A 173 1.77 -13.43 2.70
CA SER A 173 1.64 -11.97 2.76
C SER A 173 2.99 -11.25 2.65
N PRO A 174 3.03 -10.08 1.99
CA PRO A 174 4.18 -9.17 2.04
C PRO A 174 4.57 -8.80 3.47
N TYR A 175 3.59 -8.66 4.37
CA TYR A 175 3.77 -8.39 5.80
C TYR A 175 3.89 -9.68 6.64
N GLY A 176 3.74 -10.84 6.04
CA GLY A 176 3.81 -12.14 6.72
C GLY A 176 5.15 -12.41 7.39
N PRO A 177 5.24 -13.48 8.21
CA PRO A 177 6.47 -13.83 8.90
C PRO A 177 7.61 -14.11 7.91
N LYS A 178 8.68 -13.33 7.99
CA LYS A 178 9.89 -13.49 7.19
C LYS A 178 10.94 -14.26 7.97
N MET A 179 11.74 -15.07 7.24
CA MET A 179 12.77 -15.89 7.87
C MET A 179 14.03 -15.07 8.11
N MET A 180 14.58 -15.18 9.30
CA MET A 180 15.72 -14.44 9.81
C MET A 180 16.79 -15.40 10.34
N SER A 181 18.08 -15.04 10.18
CA SER A 181 19.19 -15.87 10.66
C SER A 181 19.17 -16.00 12.18
N PRO A 182 19.05 -17.22 12.73
CA PRO A 182 19.17 -17.44 14.17
C PRO A 182 20.54 -17.04 14.72
N THR A 183 21.59 -17.22 13.93
CA THR A 183 22.97 -16.87 14.32
C THR A 183 23.14 -15.37 14.48
N ALA A 184 22.68 -14.59 13.50
CA ALA A 184 22.75 -13.13 13.58
C ALA A 184 21.84 -12.58 14.69
N LEU A 185 20.64 -13.14 14.86
CA LEU A 185 19.76 -12.77 15.97
C LEU A 185 20.40 -13.04 17.33
N ALA A 186 21.10 -14.17 17.49
CA ALA A 186 21.82 -14.47 18.73
C ALA A 186 23.00 -13.54 18.96
N ALA A 187 23.70 -13.13 17.91
CA ALA A 187 24.86 -12.25 18.00
C ALA A 187 24.50 -10.78 18.30
N HIS A 188 23.36 -10.30 17.79
CA HIS A 188 22.95 -8.88 17.86
C HIS A 188 21.68 -8.67 18.69
N GLY A 189 20.99 -9.74 19.07
CA GLY A 189 19.76 -9.73 19.87
C GLY A 189 20.09 -9.52 21.34
N SER A 190 20.06 -8.27 21.76
CA SER A 190 20.00 -7.92 23.19
C SER A 190 18.54 -7.94 23.68
N ASN A 191 18.23 -7.18 24.73
CA ASN A 191 16.85 -7.02 25.25
C ASN A 191 15.84 -6.45 24.23
N ASP A 192 16.31 -5.96 23.09
CA ASP A 192 15.50 -5.36 22.02
C ASP A 192 15.28 -6.31 20.83
N HIS A 193 15.65 -7.58 20.92
CA HIS A 193 15.51 -8.55 19.82
C HIS A 193 16.17 -8.10 18.51
N ALA A 194 17.33 -7.44 18.58
CA ALA A 194 18.10 -6.88 17.48
C ALA A 194 17.42 -5.70 16.73
N GLN A 195 16.35 -5.09 17.25
CA GLN A 195 15.62 -4.02 16.58
C GLN A 195 16.52 -2.82 16.22
N LYS A 196 17.41 -2.41 17.16
CA LYS A 196 18.33 -1.29 16.92
C LYS A 196 19.35 -1.61 15.82
N TRP A 197 19.87 -2.82 15.80
CA TRP A 197 20.85 -3.24 14.81
C TRP A 197 20.23 -3.35 13.41
N LEU A 198 19.01 -3.88 13.32
CA LEU A 198 18.25 -4.04 12.07
C LEU A 198 17.73 -2.71 11.49
N GLN A 199 17.93 -1.58 12.12
CA GLN A 199 17.64 -0.29 11.50
C GLN A 199 18.50 -0.05 10.25
N THR A 200 19.72 -0.61 10.21
CA THR A 200 20.69 -0.40 9.14
C THR A 200 21.29 -1.68 8.57
N HIS A 201 20.84 -2.84 9.03
CA HIS A 201 21.32 -4.16 8.62
C HIS A 201 20.16 -5.07 8.27
N ASP A 202 20.44 -6.15 7.56
CA ASP A 202 19.50 -7.23 7.30
C ASP A 202 20.11 -8.60 7.61
N ILE A 203 19.25 -9.59 7.80
CA ILE A 203 19.64 -10.98 8.10
C ILE A 203 18.71 -11.97 7.39
N GLY A 204 18.25 -11.59 6.21
CA GLY A 204 17.32 -12.36 5.40
C GLY A 204 17.96 -13.41 4.51
N THR A 205 17.15 -13.94 3.60
CA THR A 205 17.52 -14.93 2.58
C THR A 205 17.26 -14.41 1.17
N GLY A 206 16.82 -13.15 1.04
CA GLY A 206 16.35 -12.59 -0.22
C GLY A 206 17.43 -12.43 -1.30
N PRO A 207 17.03 -12.03 -2.52
CA PRO A 207 17.95 -11.82 -3.62
C PRO A 207 18.94 -10.67 -3.45
N TYR A 208 18.71 -9.80 -2.48
CA TYR A 208 19.54 -8.63 -2.20
C TYR A 208 19.86 -8.51 -0.71
N THR A 209 21.01 -7.92 -0.42
CA THR A 209 21.45 -7.50 0.92
C THR A 209 21.37 -5.97 1.05
N LEU A 210 21.06 -5.47 2.23
CA LEU A 210 21.05 -4.05 2.54
C LEU A 210 22.50 -3.56 2.76
N THR A 211 22.98 -2.62 1.93
CA THR A 211 24.34 -2.07 2.05
C THR A 211 24.34 -0.65 2.58
N ARG A 212 23.20 0.04 2.53
CA ARG A 212 23.00 1.38 3.07
C ARG A 212 21.56 1.59 3.50
N ALA A 213 21.39 2.20 4.67
CA ALA A 213 20.10 2.67 5.16
C ALA A 213 20.30 4.00 5.89
N ASP A 214 20.31 5.07 5.13
CA ASP A 214 20.33 6.44 5.65
C ASP A 214 18.87 6.88 5.80
N ILE A 215 18.28 6.59 6.96
CA ILE A 215 16.87 6.83 7.28
C ILE A 215 16.53 8.30 6.99
N GLY A 216 15.45 8.50 6.24
CA GLY A 216 14.99 9.81 5.77
C GLY A 216 15.66 10.31 4.49
N SER A 217 16.64 9.60 3.93
CA SER A 217 17.44 10.11 2.81
C SER A 217 17.63 9.11 1.67
N ALA A 218 18.19 7.91 1.95
CA ALA A 218 18.50 6.96 0.88
C ALA A 218 18.71 5.54 1.41
N TYR A 219 18.42 4.57 0.54
CA TYR A 219 18.69 3.15 0.78
C TYR A 219 19.42 2.57 -0.43
N GLN A 220 20.25 1.55 -0.18
CA GLN A 220 20.94 0.82 -1.23
C GLN A 220 20.93 -0.67 -0.92
N MET A 221 20.68 -1.46 -1.94
CA MET A 221 20.75 -2.91 -1.87
C MET A 221 21.75 -3.43 -2.92
N GLN A 222 22.41 -4.54 -2.60
CA GLN A 222 23.33 -5.24 -3.51
C GLN A 222 22.87 -6.69 -3.71
N ALA A 223 22.99 -7.21 -4.93
CA ALA A 223 22.63 -8.59 -5.25
C ALA A 223 23.41 -9.58 -4.37
N TYR A 224 22.70 -10.53 -3.78
CA TYR A 224 23.29 -11.60 -2.97
C TYR A 224 23.78 -12.75 -3.86
N PRO A 225 25.11 -12.98 -3.98
CA PRO A 225 25.66 -13.94 -4.95
C PRO A 225 25.28 -15.40 -4.66
N LYS A 226 24.89 -15.71 -3.42
CA LYS A 226 24.49 -17.07 -3.00
C LYS A 226 22.98 -17.26 -2.90
N TRP A 227 22.20 -16.32 -3.44
CA TRP A 227 20.76 -16.51 -3.48
C TRP A 227 20.40 -17.77 -4.25
N TRP A 228 19.46 -18.53 -3.73
CA TRP A 228 19.07 -19.83 -4.27
C TRP A 228 18.30 -19.76 -5.60
N GLY A 229 17.76 -18.60 -5.96
CA GLY A 229 17.08 -18.37 -7.24
C GLY A 229 18.04 -18.00 -8.36
N SER A 230 17.48 -17.53 -9.49
CA SER A 230 18.28 -17.03 -10.61
C SER A 230 18.97 -15.73 -10.26
N ALA A 231 20.25 -15.60 -10.56
CA ALA A 231 21.02 -14.40 -10.25
C ALA A 231 20.34 -13.14 -10.78
N PRO A 232 20.14 -12.10 -9.93
CA PRO A 232 19.52 -10.86 -10.35
C PRO A 232 20.31 -10.17 -11.47
N TYR A 233 19.61 -9.58 -12.44
CA TYR A 233 20.25 -8.83 -13.51
C TYR A 233 20.94 -7.56 -12.96
N PHE A 234 20.22 -6.79 -12.15
CA PHE A 234 20.75 -5.58 -11.50
C PHE A 234 21.57 -5.98 -10.29
N GLN A 235 22.83 -5.49 -10.25
CA GLN A 235 23.76 -5.84 -9.16
C GLN A 235 23.62 -4.88 -7.99
N THR A 236 23.23 -3.64 -8.24
CA THR A 236 22.99 -2.61 -7.21
C THR A 236 21.63 -1.96 -7.46
N VAL A 237 20.92 -1.66 -6.39
CA VAL A 237 19.66 -0.92 -6.43
C VAL A 237 19.80 0.29 -5.54
N GLU A 238 19.55 1.47 -6.08
CA GLU A 238 19.57 2.74 -5.36
C GLU A 238 18.16 3.30 -5.22
N LEU A 239 17.82 3.74 -4.02
CA LEU A 239 16.50 4.22 -3.62
C LEU A 239 16.64 5.52 -2.79
N PRO A 240 17.04 6.66 -3.39
CA PRO A 240 16.96 7.95 -2.71
C PRO A 240 15.50 8.31 -2.40
N VAL A 241 15.30 9.10 -1.34
CA VAL A 241 14.02 9.74 -1.03
C VAL A 241 13.94 11.05 -1.81
N ILE A 242 12.98 11.13 -2.74
CA ILE A 242 12.73 12.31 -3.59
C ILE A 242 11.28 12.71 -3.40
N PRO A 243 10.96 13.61 -2.44
CA PRO A 243 9.59 13.89 -2.03
C PRO A 243 8.80 14.76 -3.02
N ASP A 244 9.45 15.29 -4.04
CA ASP A 244 8.80 16.07 -5.09
C ASP A 244 8.57 15.21 -6.34
N LEU A 245 7.30 14.97 -6.66
CA LEU A 245 6.90 14.15 -7.80
C LEU A 245 7.33 14.76 -9.14
N SER A 246 7.35 16.09 -9.25
CA SER A 246 7.80 16.77 -10.47
C SER A 246 9.29 16.54 -10.70
N THR A 247 10.08 16.49 -9.65
CA THR A 247 11.50 16.12 -9.70
C THR A 247 11.67 14.67 -10.14
N GLN A 248 10.90 13.73 -9.61
CA GLN A 248 10.94 12.33 -10.08
C GLN A 248 10.58 12.22 -11.57
N GLN A 249 9.55 12.94 -12.03
CA GLN A 249 9.16 12.99 -13.44
C GLN A 249 10.29 13.56 -14.31
N LEU A 250 10.95 14.62 -13.85
CA LEU A 250 12.11 15.20 -14.56
C LEU A 250 13.27 14.21 -14.67
N LEU A 251 13.57 13.49 -13.58
CA LEU A 251 14.65 12.48 -13.55
C LEU A 251 14.30 11.27 -14.43
N LEU A 252 13.06 10.81 -14.42
CA LEU A 252 12.58 9.77 -15.36
C LEU A 252 12.75 10.23 -16.80
N ASN A 253 12.30 11.44 -17.13
CA ASN A 253 12.38 11.99 -18.49
C ASN A 253 13.82 12.18 -18.97
N LYS A 254 14.78 12.41 -18.05
CA LYS A 254 16.23 12.45 -18.31
C LYS A 254 16.91 11.09 -18.35
N GLY A 255 16.19 10.00 -18.07
CA GLY A 255 16.75 8.65 -17.98
C GLY A 255 17.58 8.39 -16.73
N GLN A 256 17.45 9.23 -15.70
CA GLN A 256 18.16 9.12 -14.42
C GLN A 256 17.38 8.27 -13.39
N LEU A 257 16.08 8.03 -13.60
CA LEU A 257 15.31 7.02 -12.92
C LEU A 257 14.85 5.96 -13.90
N ALA A 258 14.84 4.71 -13.45
CA ALA A 258 14.34 3.57 -14.23
C ALA A 258 12.82 3.50 -14.25
N ALA A 259 12.18 3.83 -13.12
CA ALA A 259 10.72 3.84 -13.00
C ALA A 259 10.25 4.81 -11.90
N ILE A 260 8.99 5.24 -12.02
CA ILE A 260 8.18 5.81 -10.94
C ILE A 260 7.15 4.76 -10.56
N MET A 261 7.15 4.34 -9.30
CA MET A 261 6.32 3.26 -8.76
C MET A 261 5.21 3.79 -7.83
N HIS A 262 5.10 5.10 -7.68
CA HIS A 262 4.18 5.74 -6.74
C HIS A 262 3.05 6.43 -7.48
N ASP A 263 2.02 6.82 -6.71
CA ASP A 263 0.87 7.53 -7.25
C ASP A 263 1.26 8.80 -8.01
N LEU A 264 0.99 8.76 -9.30
CA LEU A 264 0.99 9.92 -10.16
C LEU A 264 -0.41 10.54 -10.14
N ASN A 265 -0.52 11.86 -10.00
CA ASN A 265 -1.80 12.54 -10.13
C ASN A 265 -2.39 12.42 -11.54
N ALA A 266 -3.69 12.66 -11.69
CA ALA A 266 -4.40 12.48 -12.96
C ALA A 266 -3.75 13.22 -14.16
N PRO A 267 -3.27 14.48 -14.05
CA PRO A 267 -2.54 15.15 -15.12
C PRO A 267 -1.25 14.42 -15.53
N ALA A 268 -0.46 13.94 -14.56
CA ALA A 268 0.77 13.21 -14.84
C ALA A 268 0.49 11.87 -15.51
N VAL A 269 -0.48 11.11 -15.03
CA VAL A 269 -0.95 9.86 -15.67
C VAL A 269 -1.31 10.12 -17.13
N LYS A 270 -2.12 11.15 -17.39
CA LYS A 270 -2.52 11.53 -18.75
C LYS A 270 -1.33 11.89 -19.64
N SER A 271 -0.28 12.52 -19.09
CA SER A 271 0.92 12.88 -19.85
C SER A 271 1.76 11.67 -20.26
N TYR A 272 1.71 10.59 -19.48
CA TYR A 272 2.45 9.35 -19.76
C TYR A 272 1.64 8.33 -20.58
N LEU A 273 0.31 8.36 -20.49
CA LEU A 273 -0.53 7.52 -21.34
C LEU A 273 -0.34 7.91 -22.82
N GLY A 274 0.12 6.98 -23.63
CA GLY A 274 0.43 7.24 -25.05
C GLY A 274 1.78 7.93 -25.31
N ASN A 275 2.59 8.21 -24.29
CA ASN A 275 3.94 8.72 -24.45
C ASN A 275 4.88 7.61 -24.96
N ASN A 276 5.34 7.76 -26.22
CA ASN A 276 6.21 6.76 -26.85
C ASN A 276 7.65 6.70 -26.29
N GLY A 277 8.01 7.54 -25.34
CA GLY A 277 9.34 7.55 -24.70
C GLY A 277 9.48 6.60 -23.51
N VAL A 278 8.36 6.27 -22.86
CA VAL A 278 8.27 5.41 -21.66
C VAL A 278 7.29 4.26 -21.89
N ALA A 279 7.28 3.30 -20.98
CA ALA A 279 6.25 2.28 -20.84
C ALA A 279 5.38 2.62 -19.62
N SER A 280 4.06 2.57 -19.77
CA SER A 280 3.09 2.77 -18.69
C SER A 280 2.38 1.47 -18.41
N TYR A 281 2.23 1.15 -17.14
CA TYR A 281 1.61 -0.08 -16.66
C TYR A 281 0.48 0.25 -15.70
N ALA A 282 -0.66 -0.39 -15.86
CA ALA A 282 -1.79 -0.36 -14.93
C ALA A 282 -2.01 -1.79 -14.44
N LEU A 283 -1.31 -2.15 -13.37
CA LEU A 283 -1.20 -3.52 -12.87
C LEU A 283 -2.34 -3.83 -11.89
N PRO A 284 -2.81 -5.09 -11.83
CA PRO A 284 -3.81 -5.52 -10.87
C PRO A 284 -3.36 -5.22 -9.44
N SER A 285 -4.28 -4.73 -8.58
CA SER A 285 -3.97 -4.39 -7.20
C SER A 285 -5.20 -4.52 -6.33
N PHE A 286 -5.01 -4.78 -5.04
CA PHE A 286 -6.06 -4.65 -4.02
C PHE A 286 -6.29 -3.20 -3.57
N LEU A 287 -5.55 -2.26 -4.12
CA LEU A 287 -5.67 -0.86 -3.75
C LEU A 287 -7.09 -0.35 -4.05
N THR A 288 -7.76 0.13 -3.03
CA THR A 288 -9.15 0.60 -3.09
C THR A 288 -9.23 1.99 -2.51
N GLU A 289 -9.81 2.90 -3.27
CA GLU A 289 -10.14 4.25 -2.80
C GLU A 289 -11.42 4.22 -2.01
N GLN A 290 -11.42 4.80 -0.81
CA GLN A 290 -12.53 4.70 0.15
C GLN A 290 -12.92 6.05 0.73
N VAL A 291 -14.18 6.14 1.14
CA VAL A 291 -14.69 7.23 1.96
C VAL A 291 -15.22 6.65 3.27
N TYR A 292 -14.69 7.15 4.37
CA TYR A 292 -15.16 6.89 5.72
C TYR A 292 -16.06 8.03 6.17
N VAL A 293 -17.16 7.75 6.82
CA VAL A 293 -18.09 8.76 7.36
C VAL A 293 -18.13 8.61 8.88
N ASN A 294 -17.95 9.72 9.58
CA ASN A 294 -17.90 9.78 11.05
C ASN A 294 -19.31 9.74 11.66
N PRO A 295 -19.72 8.63 12.30
CA PRO A 295 -21.05 8.53 12.89
C PRO A 295 -21.21 9.33 14.18
N ASN A 296 -20.12 9.95 14.69
CA ASN A 296 -20.12 10.62 15.98
C ASN A 296 -20.36 12.13 15.88
N ASN A 297 -20.33 12.71 14.66
CA ASN A 297 -20.37 14.15 14.45
C ASN A 297 -21.58 14.64 13.63
N GLY A 298 -22.11 15.81 13.98
CA GLY A 298 -22.96 16.67 13.17
C GLY A 298 -24.12 15.98 12.46
N LEU A 299 -24.21 16.22 11.15
CA LEU A 299 -25.22 15.67 10.25
C LEU A 299 -25.15 14.14 10.18
N PHE A 300 -23.95 13.57 10.26
CA PHE A 300 -23.71 12.15 10.06
C PHE A 300 -23.95 11.27 11.30
N LYS A 301 -24.46 11.83 12.41
CA LYS A 301 -25.00 11.00 13.50
C LYS A 301 -26.19 10.15 13.04
N ASP A 302 -26.97 10.69 12.13
CA ASP A 302 -28.10 9.99 11.54
C ASP A 302 -27.63 9.02 10.43
N VAL A 303 -28.00 7.75 10.56
CA VAL A 303 -27.68 6.72 9.54
C VAL A 303 -28.31 7.05 8.18
N ALA A 304 -29.50 7.67 8.18
CA ALA A 304 -30.15 8.07 6.92
C ALA A 304 -29.33 9.16 6.20
N ALA A 305 -28.73 10.10 6.96
CA ALA A 305 -27.85 11.12 6.41
C ALA A 305 -26.54 10.51 5.84
N ARG A 306 -25.96 9.53 6.52
CA ARG A 306 -24.77 8.83 6.01
C ARG A 306 -25.07 8.09 4.71
N LYS A 307 -26.16 7.34 4.66
CA LYS A 307 -26.61 6.65 3.44
C LYS A 307 -26.93 7.61 2.30
N ALA A 308 -27.60 8.72 2.61
CA ALA A 308 -27.87 9.77 1.62
C ALA A 308 -26.60 10.45 1.11
N PHE A 309 -25.59 10.62 1.96
CA PHE A 309 -24.26 11.08 1.55
C PHE A 309 -23.58 10.09 0.58
N GLN A 310 -23.59 8.79 0.89
CA GLN A 310 -23.07 7.77 -0.03
C GLN A 310 -23.77 7.82 -1.41
N GLN A 311 -25.09 7.97 -1.42
CA GLN A 311 -25.87 8.09 -2.67
C GLN A 311 -25.57 9.37 -3.45
N ALA A 312 -25.10 10.42 -2.78
CA ALA A 312 -24.70 11.69 -3.41
C ALA A 312 -23.28 11.63 -4.00
N LEU A 313 -22.44 10.64 -3.68
CA LEU A 313 -21.05 10.56 -4.16
C LEU A 313 -20.96 10.40 -5.69
N ASP A 314 -21.89 9.68 -6.33
CA ASP A 314 -21.82 9.35 -7.77
C ASP A 314 -20.47 8.69 -8.12
N VAL A 315 -20.29 7.51 -7.56
CA VAL A 315 -19.05 6.71 -7.66
C VAL A 315 -18.54 6.54 -9.10
N PRO A 316 -19.40 6.25 -10.11
CA PRO A 316 -18.93 6.18 -11.49
C PRO A 316 -18.29 7.47 -12.01
N ALA A 317 -18.90 8.64 -11.70
CA ALA A 317 -18.37 9.92 -12.13
C ALA A 317 -17.03 10.24 -11.44
N LEU A 318 -16.91 9.99 -10.13
CA LEU A 318 -15.66 10.18 -9.38
C LEU A 318 -14.53 9.30 -9.92
N ALA A 319 -14.82 8.02 -10.21
CA ALA A 319 -13.84 7.10 -10.79
C ALA A 319 -13.36 7.58 -12.17
N GLN A 320 -14.26 8.04 -13.01
CA GLN A 320 -13.92 8.56 -14.34
C GLN A 320 -13.12 9.85 -14.28
N GLU A 321 -13.46 10.76 -13.37
CA GLU A 321 -12.83 12.08 -13.30
C GLU A 321 -11.42 12.05 -12.71
N VAL A 322 -11.23 11.26 -11.65
CA VAL A 322 -9.95 11.22 -10.92
C VAL A 322 -9.06 10.05 -11.35
N PHE A 323 -9.64 8.88 -11.66
CA PHE A 323 -8.89 7.64 -11.88
C PHE A 323 -8.97 7.08 -13.30
N SER A 324 -9.35 7.88 -14.28
CA SER A 324 -9.39 7.44 -15.69
C SER A 324 -8.06 6.80 -16.11
N GLY A 325 -8.13 5.57 -16.66
CA GLY A 325 -6.97 4.80 -17.12
C GLY A 325 -6.22 4.02 -16.01
N ARG A 326 -6.54 4.24 -14.73
CA ARG A 326 -5.87 3.57 -13.59
C ARG A 326 -6.82 3.07 -12.51
N GLY A 327 -8.13 3.03 -12.77
CA GLY A 327 -9.12 2.52 -11.84
C GLY A 327 -10.47 2.30 -12.51
N THR A 328 -11.32 1.57 -11.82
CA THR A 328 -12.71 1.32 -12.20
C THR A 328 -13.63 1.62 -11.01
N PRO A 329 -14.89 2.03 -11.25
CA PRO A 329 -15.84 2.21 -10.15
C PRO A 329 -15.91 0.96 -9.29
N ALA A 330 -15.83 1.12 -7.96
CA ALA A 330 -15.96 0.00 -7.06
C ALA A 330 -17.41 -0.51 -7.05
N ALA A 331 -17.56 -1.83 -7.13
CA ALA A 331 -18.84 -2.51 -7.16
C ALA A 331 -19.14 -3.33 -5.89
N GLY A 332 -18.16 -3.49 -5.00
CA GLY A 332 -18.25 -4.32 -3.80
C GLY A 332 -17.76 -3.62 -2.53
N ASN A 333 -17.95 -4.31 -1.42
CA ASN A 333 -17.54 -3.87 -0.08
C ASN A 333 -16.08 -4.25 0.25
N TYR A 334 -15.48 -5.11 -0.56
CA TYR A 334 -14.10 -5.57 -0.45
C TYR A 334 -13.26 -5.11 -1.64
N PRO A 335 -11.93 -5.11 -1.56
CA PRO A 335 -11.05 -4.94 -2.71
C PRO A 335 -11.37 -5.90 -3.86
N ASP A 336 -11.15 -5.47 -5.10
CA ASP A 336 -11.43 -6.27 -6.30
C ASP A 336 -10.78 -7.65 -6.21
N LYS A 337 -11.54 -8.71 -6.53
CA LYS A 337 -11.07 -10.11 -6.54
C LYS A 337 -10.67 -10.71 -5.19
N LEU A 338 -10.95 -10.04 -4.09
CA LEU A 338 -10.72 -10.60 -2.76
C LEU A 338 -11.81 -11.64 -2.40
N LEU A 339 -13.01 -11.46 -2.92
CA LEU A 339 -14.11 -12.44 -2.90
C LEU A 339 -14.39 -12.95 -4.31
N PRO A 340 -15.03 -14.13 -4.46
CA PRO A 340 -15.47 -14.64 -5.75
C PRO A 340 -16.37 -13.66 -6.49
N ALA A 341 -16.23 -13.61 -7.82
CA ALA A 341 -17.04 -12.71 -8.65
C ALA A 341 -18.54 -12.95 -8.45
N GLY A 342 -19.29 -11.86 -8.25
CA GLY A 342 -20.73 -11.88 -8.06
C GLY A 342 -21.22 -12.21 -6.64
N THR A 343 -20.31 -12.37 -5.68
CA THR A 343 -20.67 -12.57 -4.27
C THR A 343 -20.55 -11.30 -3.43
N ASP A 344 -19.83 -10.30 -3.92
CA ASP A 344 -19.62 -9.01 -3.24
C ASP A 344 -20.24 -7.89 -4.06
N HIS A 345 -21.14 -7.14 -3.46
CA HIS A 345 -21.77 -5.99 -4.12
C HIS A 345 -22.10 -4.90 -3.13
N GLN A 346 -21.74 -3.72 -3.51
CA GLN A 346 -22.07 -2.49 -2.82
C GLN A 346 -23.34 -1.90 -3.46
N VAL A 347 -24.45 -1.93 -2.74
CA VAL A 347 -25.72 -1.36 -3.25
C VAL A 347 -25.79 0.11 -2.86
N ILE A 348 -25.17 0.97 -3.64
CA ILE A 348 -25.30 2.42 -3.49
C ILE A 348 -25.98 2.96 -4.75
N GLY A 349 -27.27 3.24 -4.65
CA GLY A 349 -27.99 3.94 -5.72
C GLY A 349 -27.55 5.42 -5.75
N ALA A 350 -27.49 6.02 -6.94
CA ALA A 350 -27.25 7.47 -7.07
C ALA A 350 -28.56 8.23 -6.83
N ASP A 351 -28.72 8.84 -5.66
CA ASP A 351 -29.84 9.74 -5.33
C ASP A 351 -29.37 10.95 -4.51
N PRO A 352 -28.89 12.02 -5.18
CA PRO A 352 -28.48 13.23 -4.49
C PRO A 352 -29.64 13.97 -3.80
N THR A 353 -30.90 13.71 -4.18
CA THR A 353 -32.06 14.40 -3.63
C THR A 353 -32.35 14.00 -2.19
N ALA A 354 -31.99 12.78 -1.79
CA ALA A 354 -32.14 12.31 -0.42
C ALA A 354 -31.32 13.18 0.56
N LEU A 355 -30.04 13.43 0.24
CA LEU A 355 -29.19 14.29 1.07
C LEU A 355 -29.67 15.73 1.10
N GLN A 356 -30.14 16.28 -0.04
CA GLN A 356 -30.70 17.63 -0.10
C GLN A 356 -31.93 17.81 0.82
N LYS A 357 -32.84 16.85 0.84
CA LYS A 357 -34.01 16.86 1.74
C LYS A 357 -33.58 16.87 3.20
N ILE A 358 -32.63 15.99 3.57
CA ILE A 358 -32.12 15.89 4.94
C ILE A 358 -31.40 17.19 5.33
N ALA A 359 -30.55 17.72 4.47
CA ALA A 359 -29.84 18.97 4.70
C ALA A 359 -30.80 20.15 4.88
N THR A 360 -31.86 20.23 4.06
CA THR A 360 -32.86 21.28 4.16
C THR A 360 -33.62 21.24 5.50
N ALA A 361 -33.94 20.05 5.99
CA ALA A 361 -34.62 19.84 7.26
C ALA A 361 -33.70 20.04 8.49
N ALA A 362 -32.38 19.85 8.34
CA ALA A 362 -31.43 19.96 9.43
C ALA A 362 -31.21 21.42 9.87
N PRO A 363 -30.88 21.68 11.15
CA PRO A 363 -30.47 23.03 11.61
C PRO A 363 -29.24 23.54 10.81
N ALA A 364 -29.18 24.86 10.56
CA ALA A 364 -28.08 25.45 9.80
C ALA A 364 -26.68 25.12 10.39
N SER A 365 -26.57 25.02 11.72
CA SER A 365 -25.35 24.65 12.44
C SER A 365 -24.88 23.22 12.15
N SER A 366 -25.78 22.33 11.73
CA SER A 366 -25.47 20.93 11.40
C SER A 366 -25.18 20.71 9.91
N ARG A 367 -25.31 21.74 9.07
CA ARG A 367 -25.09 21.64 7.61
C ARG A 367 -23.64 21.85 7.18
N THR A 368 -22.74 22.14 8.11
CA THR A 368 -21.31 22.28 7.82
C THR A 368 -20.61 20.98 8.15
N VAL A 369 -19.90 20.43 7.18
CA VAL A 369 -19.11 19.19 7.31
C VAL A 369 -17.66 19.44 6.92
N THR A 370 -16.73 18.74 7.56
CA THR A 370 -15.30 18.72 7.20
C THR A 370 -15.01 17.46 6.42
N LEU A 371 -14.54 17.63 5.19
CA LEU A 371 -14.04 16.55 4.34
C LEU A 371 -12.52 16.47 4.50
N GLY A 372 -12.06 15.44 5.19
CA GLY A 372 -10.64 15.18 5.44
C GLY A 372 -10.01 14.37 4.32
N TYR A 373 -8.72 14.56 4.11
CA TYR A 373 -7.91 13.70 3.24
C TYR A 373 -6.50 13.55 3.81
N ASP A 374 -5.82 12.45 3.46
CA ASP A 374 -4.41 12.26 3.79
C ASP A 374 -3.54 13.10 2.84
N THR A 375 -2.70 14.00 3.40
CA THR A 375 -1.85 14.89 2.61
C THR A 375 -0.77 14.17 1.80
N SER A 376 -0.50 12.91 2.09
CA SER A 376 0.39 12.06 1.29
C SER A 376 -0.26 11.53 0.00
N GLN A 377 -1.58 11.71 -0.15
CA GLN A 377 -2.40 11.16 -1.23
C GLN A 377 -3.03 12.29 -2.06
N PRO A 378 -2.43 12.70 -3.18
CA PRO A 378 -2.96 13.82 -4.00
C PRO A 378 -4.36 13.58 -4.57
N ASP A 379 -4.70 12.31 -4.82
CA ASP A 379 -6.02 11.95 -5.36
C ASP A 379 -7.13 12.12 -4.34
N ASP A 380 -6.85 11.86 -3.07
CA ASP A 380 -7.80 12.05 -1.96
C ASP A 380 -8.21 13.52 -1.87
N GLN A 381 -7.25 14.43 -2.03
CA GLN A 381 -7.53 15.87 -2.07
C GLN A 381 -8.44 16.23 -3.24
N GLN A 382 -8.19 15.66 -4.42
CA GLN A 382 -9.02 15.93 -5.60
C GLN A 382 -10.44 15.40 -5.41
N LEU A 383 -10.60 14.19 -4.88
CA LEU A 383 -11.90 13.61 -4.53
C LEU A 383 -12.66 14.49 -3.54
N ALA A 384 -12.00 14.90 -2.44
CA ALA A 384 -12.61 15.76 -1.42
C ALA A 384 -13.08 17.09 -2.00
N ASN A 385 -12.32 17.70 -2.93
CA ASN A 385 -12.69 18.95 -3.59
C ASN A 385 -13.93 18.78 -4.50
N ILE A 386 -13.97 17.70 -5.31
CA ILE A 386 -15.11 17.43 -6.19
C ILE A 386 -16.37 17.17 -5.36
N VAL A 387 -16.26 16.35 -4.31
CA VAL A 387 -17.39 16.07 -3.42
C VAL A 387 -17.83 17.31 -2.68
N SER A 388 -16.92 18.19 -2.22
CA SER A 388 -17.24 19.48 -1.61
C SER A 388 -18.10 20.34 -2.52
N ALA A 389 -17.74 20.47 -3.80
CA ALA A 389 -18.50 21.24 -4.78
C ALA A 389 -19.92 20.66 -4.97
N LYS A 390 -20.06 19.33 -5.06
CA LYS A 390 -21.38 18.65 -5.14
C LYS A 390 -22.24 18.94 -3.89
N LEU A 391 -21.67 18.82 -2.69
CA LEU A 391 -22.37 19.03 -1.43
C LEU A 391 -22.89 20.46 -1.28
N GLN A 392 -22.15 21.46 -1.75
CA GLN A 392 -22.60 22.85 -1.76
C GLN A 392 -23.87 23.01 -2.61
N GLY A 393 -23.94 22.35 -3.76
CA GLY A 393 -25.15 22.32 -4.61
C GLY A 393 -26.37 21.68 -3.94
N LEU A 394 -26.15 20.82 -2.93
CA LEU A 394 -27.18 20.14 -2.15
C LEU A 394 -27.53 20.84 -0.83
N GLY A 395 -26.97 22.04 -0.57
CA GLY A 395 -27.22 22.81 0.65
C GLY A 395 -26.40 22.39 1.87
N VAL A 396 -25.38 21.57 1.68
CA VAL A 396 -24.39 21.20 2.71
C VAL A 396 -23.11 21.99 2.48
N GLN A 397 -22.67 22.77 3.47
CA GLN A 397 -21.39 23.48 3.41
C GLN A 397 -20.26 22.50 3.75
N ALA A 398 -19.33 22.30 2.83
CA ALA A 398 -18.20 21.41 3.04
C ALA A 398 -16.88 22.21 3.10
N LYS A 399 -16.06 21.91 4.11
CA LYS A 399 -14.67 22.37 4.23
C LYS A 399 -13.75 21.22 3.89
N VAL A 400 -12.82 21.42 2.97
CA VAL A 400 -11.79 20.44 2.64
C VAL A 400 -10.56 20.72 3.51
N GLN A 401 -10.05 19.70 4.20
CA GLN A 401 -8.91 19.82 5.09
C GLN A 401 -7.96 18.64 4.96
N GLY A 402 -6.68 18.92 4.71
CA GLY A 402 -5.63 17.92 4.70
C GLY A 402 -5.12 17.60 6.10
N TYR A 403 -4.77 16.36 6.32
CA TYR A 403 -4.20 15.85 7.57
C TYR A 403 -2.95 15.00 7.29
N PRO A 404 -1.89 15.14 8.11
CA PRO A 404 -0.74 14.23 8.01
C PRO A 404 -1.16 12.79 8.29
N THR A 405 -0.55 11.82 7.60
CA THR A 405 -0.80 10.39 7.77
C THR A 405 -0.76 9.94 9.23
N SER A 406 0.20 10.45 10.02
CA SER A 406 0.31 10.13 11.45
C SER A 406 -0.91 10.58 12.27
N GLN A 407 -1.55 11.68 11.88
CA GLN A 407 -2.78 12.14 12.53
C GLN A 407 -3.97 11.26 12.14
N VAL A 408 -4.05 10.84 10.87
CA VAL A 408 -5.09 9.91 10.39
C VAL A 408 -5.04 8.61 11.19
N PHE A 409 -3.86 8.00 11.31
CA PHE A 409 -3.68 6.79 12.13
C PHE A 409 -3.96 7.03 13.62
N GLY A 410 -3.71 8.23 14.13
CA GLY A 410 -3.99 8.61 15.50
C GLY A 410 -5.48 8.57 15.87
N TRP A 411 -6.38 8.72 14.90
CA TRP A 411 -7.83 8.66 15.16
C TRP A 411 -8.34 7.29 15.57
N VAL A 412 -7.66 6.21 15.25
CA VAL A 412 -7.98 4.87 15.78
C VAL A 412 -7.99 4.86 17.32
N SER A 413 -7.14 5.68 17.94
CA SER A 413 -7.06 5.78 19.41
C SER A 413 -7.89 6.94 19.98
N SER A 414 -8.13 8.02 19.20
CA SER A 414 -8.84 9.21 19.69
C SER A 414 -9.41 10.05 18.56
N LEU A 415 -10.72 10.25 18.52
CA LEU A 415 -11.41 11.06 17.51
C LEU A 415 -11.18 12.58 17.65
N LYS A 416 -10.27 13.03 18.51
CA LYS A 416 -10.01 14.47 18.68
C LYS A 416 -9.52 15.08 17.36
N GLY A 417 -10.29 16.02 16.81
CA GLY A 417 -9.98 16.70 15.55
C GLY A 417 -10.21 15.85 14.29
N ALA A 418 -10.90 14.71 14.42
CA ALA A 418 -11.29 13.90 13.26
C ALA A 418 -12.33 14.64 12.39
N PRO A 419 -12.29 14.47 11.04
CA PRO A 419 -13.26 15.07 10.13
C PRO A 419 -14.62 14.36 10.20
N ASP A 420 -15.61 14.94 9.50
CA ASP A 420 -16.93 14.32 9.33
C ASP A 420 -16.93 13.22 8.24
N ALA A 421 -16.08 13.35 7.24
CA ALA A 421 -15.77 12.28 6.30
C ALA A 421 -14.27 12.32 5.96
N LEU A 422 -13.67 11.14 5.69
CA LEU A 422 -12.26 10.98 5.35
C LEU A 422 -12.14 10.23 4.01
N PHE A 423 -11.39 10.80 3.08
CA PHE A 423 -10.97 10.17 1.84
C PHE A 423 -9.59 9.58 2.05
N THR A 424 -9.42 8.29 1.73
CA THR A 424 -8.15 7.59 1.89
C THR A 424 -8.15 6.30 1.10
N SER A 425 -6.97 5.80 0.78
CA SER A 425 -6.80 4.51 0.11
C SER A 425 -6.55 3.38 1.10
N PHE A 426 -6.89 2.16 0.70
CA PHE A 426 -6.75 0.94 1.48
C PHE A 426 -6.30 -0.23 0.61
N TRP A 427 -5.52 -1.13 1.17
CA TRP A 427 -5.31 -2.50 0.69
C TRP A 427 -5.13 -3.44 1.88
N PRO A 428 -5.57 -4.72 1.78
CA PRO A 428 -5.47 -5.66 2.89
C PRO A 428 -4.04 -6.16 3.09
N ASP A 429 -3.69 -6.48 4.31
CA ASP A 429 -2.37 -7.02 4.67
C ASP A 429 -2.09 -8.40 4.06
N ALA A 430 -3.11 -9.16 3.74
CA ALA A 430 -3.05 -10.45 3.09
C ALA A 430 -4.27 -10.64 2.18
N ALA A 431 -4.15 -11.49 1.17
CA ALA A 431 -5.21 -11.73 0.19
C ALA A 431 -6.34 -12.63 0.73
N HIS A 432 -6.85 -12.31 1.90
CA HIS A 432 -7.95 -13.02 2.54
C HIS A 432 -9.02 -12.04 3.02
N PRO A 433 -10.32 -12.29 2.79
CA PRO A 433 -11.40 -11.35 3.14
C PRO A 433 -11.40 -10.95 4.62
N TYR A 434 -11.00 -11.85 5.51
CA TYR A 434 -10.89 -11.56 6.93
C TYR A 434 -9.99 -10.36 7.21
N THR A 435 -8.87 -10.20 6.49
CA THR A 435 -7.94 -9.09 6.75
C THR A 435 -8.58 -7.75 6.45
N ALA A 436 -9.36 -7.64 5.37
CA ALA A 436 -10.11 -6.42 5.08
C ALA A 436 -11.25 -6.21 6.10
N ALA A 437 -12.07 -7.25 6.33
CA ALA A 437 -13.23 -7.14 7.22
C ALA A 437 -12.85 -6.79 8.66
N HIS A 438 -11.82 -7.44 9.21
CA HIS A 438 -11.37 -7.16 10.57
C HIS A 438 -10.77 -5.77 10.71
N ILE A 439 -9.84 -5.40 9.82
CA ILE A 439 -9.11 -4.14 9.92
C ILE A 439 -10.04 -2.93 9.76
N LEU A 440 -11.05 -3.03 8.86
CA LEU A 440 -11.94 -1.92 8.55
C LEU A 440 -13.19 -1.90 9.43
N TYR A 441 -13.86 -3.06 9.61
CA TYR A 441 -15.23 -3.11 10.10
C TYR A 441 -15.35 -3.55 11.55
N ALA A 442 -14.33 -4.19 12.13
CA ALA A 442 -14.34 -4.54 13.55
C ALA A 442 -14.22 -3.29 14.43
N SER A 443 -14.80 -3.32 15.61
CA SER A 443 -14.72 -2.21 16.58
C SER A 443 -13.30 -1.94 17.06
N ASP A 444 -12.43 -2.95 17.02
CA ASP A 444 -10.99 -2.90 17.34
C ASP A 444 -10.10 -2.90 16.09
N GLY A 445 -10.69 -2.69 14.91
CA GLY A 445 -9.99 -2.67 13.62
C GLY A 445 -8.96 -1.55 13.52
N GLY A 446 -7.74 -1.89 13.12
CA GLY A 446 -6.60 -0.98 13.08
C GLY A 446 -6.72 0.17 12.07
N LEU A 447 -7.69 0.12 11.16
CA LEU A 447 -8.02 1.18 10.20
C LEU A 447 -9.47 1.67 10.32
N ASN A 448 -10.16 1.34 11.42
CA ASN A 448 -11.47 1.91 11.73
C ASN A 448 -11.31 3.34 12.29
N TYR A 449 -10.76 4.24 11.47
CA TYR A 449 -10.32 5.59 11.85
C TYR A 449 -11.40 6.43 12.52
N LEU A 450 -12.67 6.26 12.14
CA LEU A 450 -13.77 7.11 12.61
C LEU A 450 -14.72 6.39 13.56
N HIS A 451 -14.29 5.25 14.12
CA HIS A 451 -14.98 4.46 15.15
C HIS A 451 -16.42 4.11 14.77
N CYS A 452 -16.66 3.74 13.52
CA CYS A 452 -17.93 3.15 13.15
C CYS A 452 -17.91 1.67 13.52
N SER A 453 -18.85 1.23 14.30
CA SER A 453 -18.93 -0.18 14.73
C SER A 453 -20.36 -0.71 14.66
N ASP A 454 -20.46 -1.98 14.28
CA ASP A 454 -21.67 -2.79 14.43
C ASP A 454 -21.29 -4.04 15.23
N PRO A 455 -21.88 -4.26 16.42
CA PRO A 455 -21.58 -5.43 17.25
C PRO A 455 -21.83 -6.76 16.54
N THR A 456 -22.75 -6.79 15.57
CA THR A 456 -23.06 -8.00 14.79
C THR A 456 -21.85 -8.39 13.94
N ILE A 457 -21.24 -7.43 13.26
CA ILE A 457 -20.03 -7.65 12.45
C ILE A 457 -18.92 -8.23 13.33
N THR A 458 -18.60 -7.56 14.44
CA THR A 458 -17.55 -8.01 15.36
C THR A 458 -17.83 -9.43 15.89
N GLY A 459 -19.10 -9.75 16.14
CA GLY A 459 -19.51 -11.08 16.61
C GLY A 459 -19.42 -12.19 15.54
N GLU A 460 -19.56 -11.87 14.26
CA GLU A 460 -19.51 -12.83 13.14
C GLU A 460 -18.08 -13.12 12.63
N LEU A 461 -17.16 -12.19 12.79
CA LEU A 461 -15.77 -12.31 12.30
C LEU A 461 -15.04 -13.58 12.77
N PRO A 462 -15.13 -14.04 14.04
CA PRO A 462 -14.47 -15.28 14.46
C PRO A 462 -15.01 -16.52 13.75
N ALA A 463 -16.32 -16.57 13.47
CA ALA A 463 -16.93 -17.66 12.71
C ALA A 463 -16.51 -17.65 11.25
N ALA A 464 -16.44 -16.47 10.63
CA ALA A 464 -15.94 -16.28 9.27
C ALA A 464 -14.46 -16.71 9.14
N LEU A 465 -13.60 -16.32 10.09
CA LEU A 465 -12.19 -16.73 10.12
C LEU A 465 -12.05 -18.25 10.23
N LYS A 466 -12.84 -18.86 11.10
CA LYS A 466 -12.82 -20.32 11.31
C LYS A 466 -13.20 -21.10 10.06
N THR A 467 -14.24 -20.67 9.35
CA THR A 467 -14.79 -21.42 8.22
C THR A 467 -14.14 -21.05 6.90
N GLY A 468 -13.79 -19.78 6.70
CA GLY A 468 -13.41 -19.22 5.40
C GLY A 468 -14.61 -19.16 4.44
N ASP A 469 -15.82 -18.96 4.96
CA ASP A 469 -17.05 -18.93 4.17
C ASP A 469 -17.21 -17.55 3.49
N ASP A 470 -17.09 -17.53 2.16
CA ASP A 470 -17.23 -16.33 1.34
C ASP A 470 -18.63 -15.68 1.48
N ALA A 471 -19.68 -16.49 1.66
CA ALA A 471 -21.04 -15.96 1.86
C ALA A 471 -21.16 -15.19 3.19
N LEU A 472 -20.46 -15.64 4.22
CA LEU A 472 -20.42 -14.93 5.51
C LEU A 472 -19.65 -13.62 5.40
N TYR A 473 -18.52 -13.58 4.65
CA TYR A 473 -17.81 -12.33 4.38
C TYR A 473 -18.65 -11.36 3.54
N SER A 474 -19.35 -11.84 2.51
CA SER A 474 -20.31 -11.03 1.74
C SER A 474 -21.35 -10.40 2.66
N LYS A 475 -21.97 -11.19 3.54
CA LYS A 475 -22.94 -10.69 4.53
C LYS A 475 -22.33 -9.62 5.46
N ILE A 476 -21.10 -9.83 5.94
CA ILE A 476 -20.39 -8.85 6.77
C ILE A 476 -20.17 -7.54 5.99
N GLY A 477 -19.81 -7.60 4.72
CA GLY A 477 -19.69 -6.43 3.85
C GLY A 477 -21.00 -5.67 3.69
N ASP A 478 -22.12 -6.38 3.49
CA ASP A 478 -23.46 -5.78 3.40
C ASP A 478 -23.88 -5.10 4.70
N GLN A 479 -23.58 -5.70 5.83
CA GLN A 479 -23.81 -5.11 7.15
C GLN A 479 -22.97 -3.83 7.35
N ALA A 480 -21.69 -3.85 6.96
CA ALA A 480 -20.83 -2.67 7.01
C ALA A 480 -21.38 -1.54 6.12
N SER A 481 -21.76 -1.84 4.89
CA SER A 481 -22.38 -0.90 3.96
C SER A 481 -23.68 -0.32 4.52
N ALA A 482 -24.49 -1.15 5.20
CA ALA A 482 -25.76 -0.73 5.81
C ALA A 482 -25.59 0.30 6.94
N THR A 483 -24.40 0.43 7.54
CA THR A 483 -24.10 1.48 8.54
C THR A 483 -23.99 2.86 7.91
N GLY A 484 -23.70 2.95 6.61
CA GLY A 484 -23.40 4.20 5.90
C GLY A 484 -22.01 4.79 6.20
N CYS A 485 -21.14 4.03 6.89
CA CYS A 485 -19.84 4.56 7.34
C CYS A 485 -18.70 4.32 6.34
N TRP A 486 -18.80 3.33 5.48
CA TRP A 486 -17.76 2.98 4.50
C TRP A 486 -18.33 2.93 3.10
N THR A 487 -17.59 3.46 2.16
CA THR A 487 -17.91 3.40 0.74
C THR A 487 -16.64 3.17 -0.04
N ASN A 488 -16.55 2.08 -0.78
CA ASN A 488 -15.54 1.91 -1.80
C ASN A 488 -15.91 2.78 -3.00
N VAL A 489 -14.97 3.60 -3.46
CA VAL A 489 -15.19 4.53 -4.58
C VAL A 489 -14.57 3.96 -5.85
N VAL A 490 -13.31 3.49 -5.77
CA VAL A 490 -12.56 3.03 -6.93
C VAL A 490 -11.73 1.80 -6.57
N TYR A 491 -11.79 0.78 -7.42
CA TYR A 491 -10.77 -0.24 -7.49
C TYR A 491 -9.61 0.29 -8.31
N ARG A 492 -8.51 0.59 -7.65
CA ARG A 492 -7.33 1.17 -8.26
C ARG A 492 -6.42 0.09 -8.83
N LYS A 493 -5.78 0.43 -9.93
CA LYS A 493 -4.63 -0.32 -10.43
C LYS A 493 -3.36 0.35 -9.94
N ASP A 494 -2.36 -0.45 -9.66
CA ASP A 494 -1.03 0.06 -9.37
C ASP A 494 -0.43 0.61 -10.67
N PHE A 495 -0.39 1.94 -10.78
CA PHE A 495 0.04 2.62 -12.00
C PHE A 495 1.52 2.99 -11.92
N MET A 496 2.32 2.39 -12.78
CA MET A 496 3.75 2.60 -12.86
C MET A 496 4.18 3.10 -14.23
N VAL A 497 5.20 3.93 -14.26
CA VAL A 497 5.82 4.42 -15.50
C VAL A 497 7.30 4.08 -15.47
N ALA A 498 7.80 3.46 -16.52
CA ALA A 498 9.17 2.99 -16.59
C ALA A 498 9.87 3.31 -17.91
N GLN A 499 11.18 3.35 -17.88
CA GLN A 499 12.00 3.37 -19.09
C GLN A 499 11.72 2.13 -19.94
N LYS A 500 11.72 2.27 -21.25
CA LYS A 500 11.40 1.16 -22.17
C LYS A 500 12.39 0.01 -22.13
N TRP A 501 13.62 0.29 -21.73
CA TRP A 501 14.65 -0.75 -21.56
C TRP A 501 14.43 -1.61 -20.31
N LEU A 502 13.66 -1.14 -19.31
CA LEU A 502 13.33 -1.93 -18.12
C LEU A 502 12.26 -2.98 -18.46
N LYS A 503 12.59 -4.24 -18.29
CA LYS A 503 11.74 -5.39 -18.60
C LYS A 503 11.36 -6.18 -17.34
N GLY A 504 10.26 -6.92 -17.43
CA GLY A 504 9.82 -7.81 -16.35
C GLY A 504 8.98 -7.11 -15.29
N LEU A 505 8.48 -5.90 -15.53
CA LEU A 505 7.72 -5.13 -14.54
C LEU A 505 6.41 -5.82 -14.15
N PRO A 506 5.59 -6.32 -15.11
CA PRO A 506 4.41 -7.11 -14.74
C PRO A 506 4.75 -8.38 -13.96
N GLU A 507 5.81 -9.08 -14.35
CA GLU A 507 6.28 -10.33 -13.72
C GLU A 507 6.94 -10.08 -12.34
N ALA A 508 7.35 -8.87 -12.05
CA ALA A 508 7.92 -8.45 -10.78
C ALA A 508 6.85 -7.96 -9.77
N HIS A 509 5.62 -7.74 -10.23
CA HIS A 509 4.56 -7.16 -9.44
C HIS A 509 3.80 -8.21 -8.63
N ASP A 510 3.47 -7.86 -7.38
CA ASP A 510 2.63 -8.62 -6.46
C ASP A 510 1.32 -7.86 -6.22
N ILE A 511 0.18 -8.45 -6.58
CA ILE A 511 -1.14 -7.83 -6.44
C ILE A 511 -1.45 -7.35 -5.00
N SER A 512 -0.83 -7.98 -4.00
CA SER A 512 -1.01 -7.67 -2.57
C SER A 512 -0.01 -6.63 -2.03
N ALA A 513 0.94 -6.18 -2.87
CA ALA A 513 1.99 -5.23 -2.49
C ALA A 513 2.05 -4.05 -3.47
N PRO A 514 1.07 -3.15 -3.47
CA PRO A 514 1.11 -1.99 -4.33
C PRO A 514 2.38 -1.16 -4.06
N PHE A 515 2.87 -0.48 -5.09
CA PHE A 515 4.09 0.34 -5.05
C PHE A 515 5.38 -0.43 -4.76
N SER A 516 5.38 -1.76 -4.95
CA SER A 516 6.52 -2.63 -4.69
C SER A 516 6.80 -3.55 -5.87
N LEU A 517 8.07 -3.93 -6.03
CA LEU A 517 8.54 -4.84 -7.07
C LEU A 517 9.51 -5.89 -6.50
N ARG A 518 9.41 -7.12 -6.98
CA ARG A 518 10.40 -8.16 -6.78
C ARG A 518 11.53 -7.96 -7.79
N ILE A 519 12.56 -7.20 -7.41
CA ILE A 519 13.59 -6.67 -8.32
C ILE A 519 14.35 -7.78 -9.05
N ALA A 520 14.49 -8.97 -8.44
CA ALA A 520 15.15 -10.11 -9.10
C ALA A 520 14.46 -10.60 -10.38
N ALA A 521 13.18 -10.23 -10.61
CA ALA A 521 12.46 -10.53 -11.84
C ALA A 521 12.68 -9.47 -12.95
N LEU A 522 13.33 -8.34 -12.63
CA LEU A 522 13.59 -7.27 -13.58
C LEU A 522 14.89 -7.53 -14.38
N SER A 523 14.90 -7.02 -15.61
CA SER A 523 16.08 -7.04 -16.49
C SER A 523 16.14 -5.80 -17.38
N ALA A 524 17.18 -5.66 -18.18
CA ALA A 524 17.32 -4.57 -19.15
C ALA A 524 17.61 -5.10 -20.55
N SER A 525 16.91 -4.56 -21.57
CA SER A 525 17.15 -4.88 -22.99
C SER A 525 16.76 -3.72 -23.92
#